data_c6b72ea1f123d165db0cb34f60f31106
#
_entry.id   c6b72ea1f123d165db0cb34f60f31106
#
_cell.length_a   1.000
_cell.length_b   1.000
_cell.length_c   1.000
_cell.angle_alpha   90.00
_cell.angle_beta   90.00
_cell.angle_gamma   90.00
#
_symmetry.space_group_name_H-M   'P 1'
#
loop_
_entity.id
_entity.type
_entity.pdbx_description
1 polymer ?
#
loop_
_entity_poly.entity_id
_entity_poly.type
_entity_poly.pdbx_seq_one_letter_code
_entity_poly.pdbx_strand_id
1 'polypeptide(L)'
;MLKLTFACHDYDHVRDIFEPEVITEGIELTQLKLPVEEIFFRFIKFGEFEISEHSFAKYVSLRSKNQARGVAIPVFPSRVFRHSAIYVRTDSAIKHPK
;
A
#
# COMPACT_ATOMS: atom_id res chain seq x y z
N MET A 1 17.10 -18.78 -7.30
CA MET A 1 16.05 -17.79 -7.56
C MET A 1 15.62 -17.18 -6.22
N LEU A 2 15.60 -15.87 -6.14
CA LEU A 2 15.19 -15.16 -4.94
C LEU A 2 13.66 -15.19 -4.80
N LYS A 3 13.17 -15.71 -3.68
CA LYS A 3 11.73 -15.76 -3.39
C LYS A 3 11.35 -14.58 -2.50
N LEU A 4 10.39 -13.79 -2.95
CA LEU A 4 9.92 -12.61 -2.22
C LEU A 4 8.40 -12.62 -2.12
N THR A 5 7.90 -12.21 -0.97
CA THR A 5 6.48 -11.97 -0.74
C THR A 5 6.17 -10.52 -1.02
N PHE A 6 5.17 -10.27 -1.87
CA PHE A 6 4.73 -8.92 -2.23
C PHE A 6 3.28 -8.71 -1.80
N ALA A 7 3.07 -7.89 -0.80
CA ALA A 7 1.74 -7.54 -0.29
C ALA A 7 1.27 -6.21 -0.90
N CYS A 8 0.19 -6.26 -1.64
CA CYS A 8 -0.40 -5.10 -2.30
C CYS A 8 -1.90 -5.35 -2.49
N HIS A 9 -2.69 -4.29 -2.41
CA HIS A 9 -4.10 -4.39 -2.76
C HIS A 9 -4.26 -4.69 -4.25
N ASP A 10 -5.42 -5.22 -4.62
CA ASP A 10 -5.70 -5.63 -6.00
C ASP A 10 -6.01 -4.43 -6.90
N TYR A 11 -4.97 -3.80 -7.45
CA TYR A 11 -5.10 -2.72 -8.42
C TYR A 11 -4.90 -3.24 -9.84
N ASP A 12 -5.67 -2.75 -10.79
CA ASP A 12 -5.62 -3.18 -12.19
C ASP A 12 -4.20 -3.09 -12.78
N HIS A 13 -3.50 -1.99 -12.51
CA HIS A 13 -2.17 -1.74 -13.05
C HIS A 13 -1.04 -2.52 -12.34
N VAL A 14 -1.36 -3.25 -11.29
CA VAL A 14 -0.39 -4.08 -10.55
C VAL A 14 -0.57 -5.56 -10.89
N ARG A 15 -1.75 -5.96 -11.34
CA ARG A 15 -2.05 -7.37 -11.63
C ARG A 15 -1.07 -8.04 -12.57
N ASP A 16 -0.64 -7.33 -13.61
CA ASP A 16 0.23 -7.88 -14.65
C ASP A 16 1.57 -8.39 -14.11
N ILE A 17 2.06 -7.80 -13.01
CA ILE A 17 3.33 -8.24 -12.38
C ILE A 17 3.25 -9.71 -11.93
N PHE A 18 2.05 -10.20 -11.66
CA PHE A 18 1.83 -11.55 -11.14
C PHE A 18 1.29 -12.51 -12.19
N GLU A 19 1.14 -12.05 -13.44
CA GLU A 19 0.72 -12.91 -14.54
C GLU A 19 1.90 -13.79 -15.00
N PRO A 20 1.62 -15.05 -15.42
CA PRO A 20 2.68 -15.99 -15.82
C PRO A 20 3.53 -15.51 -16.99
N GLU A 21 2.98 -14.64 -17.82
CA GLU A 21 3.67 -14.09 -18.99
C GLU A 21 4.69 -13.01 -18.62
N VAL A 22 4.56 -12.41 -17.43
CA VAL A 22 5.50 -11.38 -16.98
C VAL A 22 6.60 -12.04 -16.17
N ILE A 23 7.78 -12.09 -16.79
CA ILE A 23 8.94 -12.75 -16.17
C ILE A 23 9.78 -11.70 -15.43
N THR A 24 9.95 -11.90 -14.14
CA THR A 24 10.91 -11.15 -13.33
C THR A 24 12.19 -11.96 -13.22
N GLU A 25 13.24 -11.53 -13.90
CA GLU A 25 14.49 -12.28 -13.96
C GLU A 25 15.11 -12.46 -12.58
N GLY A 26 15.37 -13.70 -12.19
CA GLY A 26 16.01 -14.04 -10.93
C GLY A 26 15.14 -13.94 -9.69
N ILE A 27 13.86 -13.57 -9.84
CA ILE A 27 12.94 -13.36 -8.72
C ILE A 27 11.66 -14.17 -8.91
N GLU A 28 11.23 -14.83 -7.85
CA GLU A 28 9.91 -15.47 -7.77
C GLU A 28 9.06 -14.68 -6.78
N LEU A 29 8.00 -14.03 -7.29
CA LEU A 29 7.10 -13.22 -6.45
C LEU A 29 5.89 -14.04 -6.01
N THR A 30 5.63 -14.03 -4.71
CA THR A 30 4.36 -14.54 -4.14
C THR A 30 3.48 -13.34 -3.81
N GLN A 31 2.35 -13.23 -4.50
CA GLN A 31 1.41 -12.15 -4.28
C GLN A 31 0.51 -12.43 -3.08
N LEU A 32 0.35 -11.43 -2.22
CA LEU A 32 -0.68 -11.41 -1.20
C LEU A 32 -1.62 -10.23 -1.47
N LYS A 33 -2.85 -10.55 -1.87
CA LYS A 33 -3.92 -9.56 -2.09
C LYS A 33 -4.70 -9.40 -0.80
N LEU A 34 -4.49 -8.30 -0.11
CA LEU A 34 -5.11 -8.03 1.18
C LEU A 34 -5.70 -6.62 1.18
N PRO A 35 -6.68 -6.34 2.06
CA PRO A 35 -7.10 -4.97 2.30
C PRO A 35 -5.93 -4.11 2.77
N VAL A 36 -5.90 -2.84 2.35
CA VAL A 36 -4.77 -1.95 2.65
C VAL A 36 -4.51 -1.80 4.15
N GLU A 37 -5.57 -1.75 4.94
CA GLU A 37 -5.47 -1.63 6.40
C GLU A 37 -4.75 -2.82 7.01
N GLU A 38 -5.06 -4.03 6.54
CA GLU A 38 -4.41 -5.25 7.01
C GLU A 38 -2.94 -5.29 6.59
N ILE A 39 -2.64 -4.93 5.34
CA ILE A 39 -1.25 -4.85 4.85
C ILE A 39 -0.44 -3.89 5.70
N PHE A 40 -0.95 -2.69 5.93
CA PHE A 40 -0.23 -1.67 6.70
C PHE A 40 0.00 -2.10 8.14
N PHE A 41 -1.02 -2.66 8.78
CA PHE A 41 -0.91 -3.14 10.16
C PHE A 41 0.14 -4.25 10.29
N ARG A 42 0.06 -5.26 9.44
CA ARG A 42 0.97 -6.42 9.49
C ARG A 42 2.40 -6.04 9.17
N PHE A 43 2.59 -5.14 8.19
CA PHE A 43 3.93 -4.66 7.85
C PHE A 43 4.53 -3.80 8.95
N ILE A 44 3.77 -2.85 9.48
CA ILE A 44 4.28 -1.92 10.51
C ILE A 44 4.57 -2.66 11.80
N LYS A 45 3.66 -3.52 12.23
CA LYS A 45 3.78 -4.20 13.52
C LYS A 45 4.73 -5.39 13.49
N PHE A 46 4.68 -6.19 12.44
CA PHE A 46 5.39 -7.47 12.39
C PHE A 46 6.49 -7.55 11.33
N GLY A 47 6.48 -6.66 10.33
CA GLY A 47 7.43 -6.72 9.23
C GLY A 47 7.30 -7.99 8.38
N GLU A 48 6.07 -8.45 8.12
CA GLU A 48 5.82 -9.78 7.55
C GLU A 48 6.19 -9.93 6.08
N PHE A 49 6.35 -8.85 5.32
CA PHE A 49 6.53 -8.92 3.87
C PHE A 49 7.87 -8.33 3.45
N GLU A 50 8.49 -8.91 2.42
CA GLU A 50 9.72 -8.36 1.84
C GLU A 50 9.42 -7.12 1.01
N ILE A 51 8.29 -7.12 0.29
CA ILE A 51 7.80 -5.96 -0.48
C ILE A 51 6.36 -5.69 -0.03
N SER A 52 6.07 -4.46 0.32
CA SER A 52 4.75 -4.11 0.84
C SER A 52 4.30 -2.73 0.37
N GLU A 53 3.05 -2.64 -0.02
CA GLU A 53 2.35 -1.36 -0.06
C GLU A 53 2.34 -0.77 1.34
N HIS A 54 2.47 0.55 1.44
CA HIS A 54 2.55 1.21 2.74
C HIS A 54 1.87 2.58 2.69
N SER A 55 1.30 2.99 3.81
CA SER A 55 0.79 4.35 3.96
C SER A 55 1.94 5.35 3.88
N PHE A 56 1.86 6.29 2.94
CA PHE A 56 2.88 7.32 2.79
C PHE A 56 3.00 8.20 4.03
N ALA A 57 1.88 8.64 4.57
CA ALA A 57 1.87 9.48 5.79
C ALA A 57 2.50 8.74 6.98
N LYS A 58 2.17 7.46 7.14
CA LYS A 58 2.74 6.64 8.22
C LYS A 58 4.24 6.42 8.02
N TYR A 59 4.68 6.19 6.79
CA TYR A 59 6.10 6.06 6.48
C TYR A 59 6.86 7.33 6.86
N VAL A 60 6.38 8.50 6.47
CA VAL A 60 7.01 9.78 6.79
C VAL A 60 7.09 9.96 8.32
N SER A 61 6.02 9.69 9.04
CA SER A 61 5.98 9.77 10.49
C SER A 61 6.99 8.84 11.16
N LEU A 62 7.06 7.60 10.73
CA LEU A 62 8.01 6.62 11.29
C LEU A 62 9.46 6.96 10.91
N ARG A 63 9.68 7.41 9.69
CA ARG A 63 11.02 7.81 9.22
C ARG A 63 11.57 8.98 10.04
N SER A 64 10.73 9.96 10.37
CA SER A 64 11.14 11.10 11.18
C SER A 64 11.56 10.71 12.60
N LYS A 65 11.12 9.56 13.09
CA LYS A 65 11.45 9.00 14.40
C LYS A 65 12.51 7.91 14.34
N ASN A 66 13.11 7.67 13.17
CA ASN A 66 14.03 6.55 12.93
C ASN A 66 13.41 5.17 13.25
N GLN A 67 12.12 5.03 13.03
CA GLN A 67 11.35 3.80 13.31
C GLN A 67 10.77 3.15 12.05
N ALA A 68 11.10 3.66 10.86
CA ALA A 68 10.60 3.11 9.62
C ALA A 68 11.19 1.72 9.33
N ARG A 69 10.33 0.80 8.93
CA ARG A 69 10.76 -0.49 8.38
C ARG A 69 11.03 -0.33 6.88
N GLY A 70 12.13 -0.87 6.42
CA GLY A 70 12.46 -0.91 5.02
C GLY A 70 12.77 0.45 4.39
N VAL A 71 12.89 0.43 3.09
CA VAL A 71 13.23 1.58 2.26
C VAL A 71 12.09 1.83 1.28
N ALA A 72 11.58 3.05 1.23
CA ALA A 72 10.55 3.42 0.27
C ALA A 72 11.15 3.61 -1.12
N ILE A 73 10.44 3.13 -2.13
CA ILE A 73 10.74 3.39 -3.53
C ILE A 73 9.66 4.32 -4.12
N PRO A 74 9.97 5.11 -5.15
CA PRO A 74 9.02 6.09 -5.69
C PRO A 74 7.96 5.46 -6.59
N VAL A 75 7.24 4.49 -6.07
CA VAL A 75 6.12 3.82 -6.73
C VAL A 75 4.89 4.02 -5.88
N PHE A 76 3.83 4.57 -6.47
CA PHE A 76 2.60 4.92 -5.78
C PHE A 76 1.43 4.14 -6.39
N PRO A 77 1.14 2.92 -5.90
CA PRO A 77 0.18 2.03 -6.53
C PRO A 77 -1.28 2.43 -6.30
N SER A 78 -1.61 3.08 -5.19
CA SER A 78 -3.00 3.34 -4.83
C SER A 78 -3.73 4.19 -5.87
N ARG A 79 -4.88 3.70 -6.31
CA ARG A 79 -5.81 4.39 -7.21
C ARG A 79 -7.20 4.16 -6.68
N VAL A 80 -7.74 5.14 -5.95
CA VAL A 80 -9.04 5.02 -5.30
C VAL A 80 -9.84 6.31 -5.47
N PHE A 81 -11.16 6.16 -5.49
CA PHE A 81 -12.10 7.27 -5.49
C PHE A 81 -12.46 7.58 -4.03
N ARG A 82 -12.14 8.78 -3.57
CA ARG A 82 -12.23 9.14 -2.15
C ARG A 82 -13.37 10.09 -1.80
N HIS A 83 -14.23 10.47 -2.73
CA HIS A 83 -15.32 11.41 -2.43
C HIS A 83 -16.27 10.86 -1.36
N SER A 84 -16.49 9.56 -1.32
CA SER A 84 -17.29 8.90 -0.29
C SER A 84 -16.68 8.95 1.11
N ALA A 85 -15.42 9.34 1.23
CA ALA A 85 -14.71 9.45 2.50
C ALA A 85 -14.64 10.90 3.02
N ILE A 86 -15.39 11.82 2.39
CA ILE A 86 -15.48 13.21 2.84
C ILE A 86 -16.72 13.37 3.70
N TYR A 87 -16.51 13.71 4.95
CA TYR A 87 -17.56 13.86 5.95
C TYR A 87 -17.63 15.29 6.45
N VAL A 88 -18.84 15.76 6.73
CA VAL A 88 -19.06 17.02 7.42
C VAL A 88 -19.88 16.76 8.68
N ARG A 89 -19.66 17.56 9.71
CA ARG A 89 -20.47 17.49 10.92
C ARG A 89 -21.93 17.89 10.61
N THR A 90 -22.89 17.21 11.17
CA THR A 90 -24.31 17.50 10.95
C THR A 90 -24.73 18.88 11.45
N ASP A 91 -24.02 19.41 12.46
CA ASP A 91 -24.22 20.73 13.02
C ASP A 91 -23.43 21.83 12.31
N SER A 92 -22.73 21.50 11.23
CA SER A 92 -21.94 22.45 10.44
C SER A 92 -22.83 23.22 9.47
N ALA A 93 -22.44 24.48 9.18
CA ALA A 93 -23.06 25.28 8.14
C ALA A 93 -22.62 24.90 6.72
N ILE A 94 -21.66 24.00 6.59
CA ILE A 94 -21.13 23.55 5.29
C ILE A 94 -22.15 22.64 4.64
N LYS A 95 -22.64 23.03 3.45
CA LYS A 95 -23.66 22.27 2.69
C LYS A 95 -23.12 21.70 1.38
N HIS A 96 -22.12 22.38 0.78
CA HIS A 96 -21.59 22.02 -0.53
C HIS A 96 -20.08 22.20 -0.55
N PRO A 97 -19.37 21.39 -1.34
CA PRO A 97 -17.96 21.65 -1.64
C PRO A 97 -17.85 22.92 -2.49
N LYS A 98 -16.81 23.69 -2.29
CA LYS A 98 -16.46 24.82 -3.13
C LYS A 98 -15.28 24.46 -4.02
#